data_a7f70e74237133940e849fb085d1d049
#
_entry.id   a7f70e74237133940e849fb085d1d049
#
_cell.length_a   1.000
_cell.length_b   1.000
_cell.length_c   1.000
_cell.angle_alpha   90.00
_cell.angle_beta   90.00
_cell.angle_gamma   90.00
#
_symmetry.space_group_name_H-M   'P 1'
#
loop_
_entity.id
_entity.type
_entity.pdbx_description
1 polymer ?
#
loop_
_entity_poly.entity_id
_entity_poly.type
_entity_poly.pdbx_seq_one_letter_code
_entity_poly.pdbx_strand_id
1 'polypeptide(L)'
;MKVEVNSQALADAVAWTTRVIDARPATPILAGIRLEAIDGTLQLSAFNYAISARHHIEAGVDEAGSVLVLGKLLADITKSLPAAKTYLSTDGSTMTITSGKSTFTMQLM
;
A
#
# COMPACT_ATOMS: atom_id res chain seq x y z
N MET A 1 -8.18 0.52 9.30
CA MET A 1 -8.36 0.03 7.92
C MET A 1 -8.21 -1.48 7.90
N LYS A 2 -9.17 -2.16 7.31
CA LYS A 2 -9.11 -3.62 7.09
C LYS A 2 -9.65 -3.91 5.70
N VAL A 3 -8.81 -4.52 4.85
CA VAL A 3 -9.14 -4.69 3.45
C VAL A 3 -8.53 -5.96 2.88
N GLU A 4 -9.27 -6.62 1.98
CA GLU A 4 -8.80 -7.78 1.22
C GLU A 4 -8.65 -7.38 -0.24
N VAL A 5 -7.52 -7.73 -0.84
CA VAL A 5 -7.23 -7.41 -2.24
C VAL A 5 -6.63 -8.61 -2.96
N ASN A 6 -6.69 -8.58 -4.30
CA ASN A 6 -5.94 -9.51 -5.13
C ASN A 6 -4.45 -9.16 -5.02
N SER A 7 -3.62 -10.16 -4.73
CA SER A 7 -2.19 -9.93 -4.49
C SER A 7 -1.46 -9.38 -5.70
N GLN A 8 -1.77 -9.88 -6.90
CA GLN A 8 -1.12 -9.40 -8.12
C GLN A 8 -1.55 -7.97 -8.45
N ALA A 9 -2.83 -7.66 -8.28
CA ALA A 9 -3.34 -6.31 -8.49
C ALA A 9 -2.68 -5.32 -7.53
N LEU A 10 -2.51 -5.72 -6.27
CA LEU A 10 -1.82 -4.90 -5.27
C LEU A 10 -0.36 -4.67 -5.67
N ALA A 11 0.37 -5.74 -6.04
CA ALA A 11 1.77 -5.62 -6.42
C ALA A 11 1.95 -4.71 -7.64
N ASP A 12 1.10 -4.86 -8.65
CA ASP A 12 1.15 -4.02 -9.86
C ASP A 12 0.84 -2.55 -9.53
N ALA A 13 -0.17 -2.31 -8.70
CA ALA A 13 -0.55 -0.96 -8.30
C ALA A 13 0.55 -0.28 -7.49
N VAL A 14 1.17 -1.00 -6.55
CA VAL A 14 2.28 -0.47 -5.75
C VAL A 14 3.49 -0.18 -6.64
N ALA A 15 3.84 -1.09 -7.53
CA ALA A 15 4.97 -0.90 -8.45
C ALA A 15 4.77 0.34 -9.33
N TRP A 16 3.56 0.51 -9.85
CA TRP A 16 3.23 1.67 -10.68
C TRP A 16 3.28 2.97 -9.88
N THR A 17 2.69 2.98 -8.69
CA THR A 17 2.60 4.17 -7.85
C THR A 17 3.97 4.60 -7.33
N THR A 18 4.87 3.66 -7.04
CA THR A 18 6.21 3.99 -6.54
C THR A 18 7.12 4.65 -7.58
N ARG A 19 6.75 4.64 -8.85
CA ARG A 19 7.57 5.26 -9.91
C ARG A 19 7.80 6.75 -9.70
N VAL A 20 6.89 7.44 -9.00
CA VAL A 20 7.03 8.88 -8.74
C VAL A 20 7.86 9.17 -7.49
N ILE A 21 8.22 8.15 -6.71
CA ILE A 21 9.00 8.33 -5.50
C ILE A 21 10.47 8.45 -5.87
N ASP A 22 11.10 9.56 -5.48
CA ASP A 22 12.52 9.76 -5.70
C ASP A 22 13.34 8.79 -4.86
N ALA A 23 14.53 8.43 -5.34
CA ALA A 23 15.44 7.56 -4.60
C ALA A 23 15.85 8.19 -3.26
N ARG A 24 15.97 9.52 -3.22
CA ARG A 24 16.31 10.28 -2.02
C ARG A 24 15.39 11.50 -1.93
N PRO A 25 14.17 11.31 -1.42
CA PRO A 25 13.22 12.42 -1.31
C PRO A 25 13.74 13.52 -0.38
N ALA A 26 13.53 14.76 -0.76
CA ALA A 26 13.94 15.90 0.06
C ALA A 26 13.12 15.98 1.37
N THR A 27 11.89 15.49 1.34
CA THR A 27 10.98 15.48 2.48
C THR A 27 10.52 14.06 2.73
N PRO A 28 10.54 13.55 3.98
CA PRO A 28 10.16 12.16 4.28
C PRO A 28 8.78 11.75 3.75
N ILE A 29 7.80 12.64 3.77
CA ILE A 29 6.45 12.34 3.27
C ILE A 29 6.45 11.94 1.79
N LEU A 30 7.41 12.41 0.99
CA LEU A 30 7.52 12.07 -0.41
C LEU A 30 8.03 10.64 -0.64
N ALA A 31 8.48 9.95 0.40
CA ALA A 31 8.82 8.54 0.35
C ALA A 31 7.60 7.64 0.60
N GLY A 32 6.46 8.21 0.92
CA GLY A 32 5.27 7.48 1.32
C GLY A 32 4.29 7.21 0.18
N ILE A 33 3.56 6.11 0.35
CA ILE A 33 2.34 5.84 -0.41
C ILE A 33 1.17 5.98 0.56
N ARG A 34 0.17 6.75 0.16
CA ARG A 34 -1.08 6.82 0.89
C ARG A 34 -2.00 5.70 0.41
N LEU A 35 -2.49 4.90 1.34
CA LEU A 35 -3.47 3.86 1.07
C LEU A 35 -4.80 4.31 1.67
N GLU A 36 -5.84 4.30 0.87
CA GLU A 36 -7.19 4.64 1.34
C GLU A 36 -8.18 3.56 0.93
N ALA A 37 -8.81 2.93 1.92
CA ALA A 37 -9.83 1.92 1.69
C ALA A 37 -11.20 2.57 1.86
N ILE A 38 -11.97 2.63 0.77
CA ILE A 38 -13.29 3.24 0.75
C ILE A 38 -14.13 2.68 -0.40
N ASP A 39 -15.42 2.47 -0.13
CA ASP A 39 -16.43 2.10 -1.16
C ASP A 39 -16.01 0.96 -2.10
N GLY A 40 -15.51 -0.13 -1.51
CA GLY A 40 -15.13 -1.31 -2.30
C GLY A 40 -13.85 -1.16 -3.09
N THR A 41 -13.05 -0.15 -2.81
CA THR A 41 -11.75 0.08 -3.48
C THR A 41 -10.64 0.34 -2.49
N LEU A 42 -9.42 0.04 -2.91
CA LEU A 42 -8.20 0.53 -2.28
C LEU A 42 -7.54 1.50 -3.24
N GLN A 43 -7.40 2.73 -2.82
CA GLN A 43 -6.74 3.78 -3.60
C GLN A 43 -5.32 3.96 -3.09
N LEU A 44 -4.37 3.95 -4.03
CA LEU A 44 -2.96 4.19 -3.74
C LEU A 44 -2.55 5.50 -4.38
N SER A 45 -1.86 6.36 -3.64
CA SER A 45 -1.37 7.61 -4.20
C SER A 45 0.02 7.95 -3.67
N ALA A 46 0.84 8.52 -4.54
CA ALA A 46 2.17 9.02 -4.23
C ALA A 46 2.41 10.27 -5.07
N PHE A 47 3.33 11.12 -4.64
CA PHE A 47 3.63 12.34 -5.37
C PHE A 47 5.06 12.79 -5.10
N ASN A 48 5.58 13.55 -6.06
CA ASN A 48 6.79 14.35 -5.86
C ASN A 48 6.47 15.79 -6.23
N TYR A 49 7.46 16.66 -6.32
CA TYR A 49 7.22 18.08 -6.61
C TYR A 49 6.64 18.35 -8.00
N ALA A 50 6.78 17.42 -8.93
CA ALA A 50 6.36 17.61 -10.32
C ALA A 50 5.18 16.73 -10.73
N ILE A 51 5.06 15.54 -10.13
CA ILE A 51 4.14 14.49 -10.58
C ILE A 51 3.38 13.91 -9.38
N SER A 52 2.09 13.65 -9.57
CA SER A 52 1.33 12.82 -8.66
C SER A 52 0.85 11.56 -9.39
N ALA A 53 0.92 10.42 -8.72
CA ALA A 53 0.42 9.15 -9.24
C ALA A 53 -0.71 8.66 -8.34
N ARG A 54 -1.79 8.24 -8.95
CA ARG A 54 -2.95 7.71 -8.24
C ARG A 54 -3.48 6.49 -8.98
N HIS A 55 -3.70 5.42 -8.24
CA HIS A 55 -4.22 4.19 -8.80
C HIS A 55 -5.22 3.59 -7.83
N HIS A 56 -6.24 2.92 -8.33
CA HIS A 56 -7.18 2.22 -7.46
C HIS A 56 -7.41 0.80 -7.96
N ILE A 57 -7.69 -0.10 -7.02
CA ILE A 57 -7.99 -1.50 -7.31
C ILE A 57 -9.24 -1.90 -6.53
N GLU A 58 -9.93 -2.92 -7.02
CA GLU A 58 -11.08 -3.47 -6.30
C GLU A 58 -10.61 -4.10 -5.00
N ALA A 59 -11.41 -3.94 -3.95
CA ALA A 59 -11.08 -4.44 -2.62
C ALA A 59 -12.35 -4.80 -1.86
N GLY A 60 -12.25 -5.82 -1.01
CA GLY A 60 -13.25 -6.09 0.00
C GLY A 60 -12.92 -5.27 1.23
N VAL A 61 -13.64 -4.19 1.46
CA VAL A 61 -13.38 -3.28 2.56
C VAL A 61 -14.21 -3.66 3.78
N ASP A 62 -13.56 -4.22 4.81
CA ASP A 62 -14.22 -4.54 6.08
C ASP A 62 -14.26 -3.30 6.98
N GLU A 63 -13.23 -2.50 6.94
CA GLU A 63 -13.12 -1.26 7.72
C GLU A 63 -12.43 -0.21 6.88
N ALA A 64 -13.12 0.87 6.57
CA ALA A 64 -12.57 2.00 5.83
C ALA A 64 -11.47 2.71 6.63
N GLY A 65 -10.59 3.37 5.93
CA GLY A 65 -9.53 4.14 6.57
C GLY A 65 -8.47 4.57 5.59
N SER A 66 -7.50 5.31 6.10
CA SER A 66 -6.43 5.88 5.30
C SER A 66 -5.14 5.85 6.11
N VAL A 67 -4.05 5.40 5.50
CA VAL A 67 -2.73 5.34 6.15
C VAL A 67 -1.64 5.74 5.16
N LEU A 68 -0.49 6.11 5.71
CA LEU A 68 0.70 6.43 4.91
C LEU A 68 1.80 5.43 5.29
N VAL A 69 2.42 4.81 4.29
CA VAL A 69 3.47 3.81 4.50
C VAL A 69 4.66 4.10 3.60
N LEU A 70 5.84 3.58 3.97
CA LEU A 70 7.02 3.68 3.11
C LEU A 70 6.80 2.90 1.82
N GLY A 71 6.82 3.61 0.68
CA GLY A 71 6.50 3.04 -0.61
C GLY A 71 7.45 1.94 -1.06
N LYS A 72 8.75 2.14 -0.88
CA LYS A 72 9.75 1.16 -1.31
C LYS A 72 9.68 -0.12 -0.50
N LEU A 73 9.44 -0.01 0.81
CA LEU A 73 9.28 -1.17 1.66
C LEU A 73 8.02 -1.95 1.28
N LEU A 74 6.92 -1.25 1.04
CA LEU A 74 5.69 -1.88 0.59
C LEU A 74 5.89 -2.56 -0.77
N ALA A 75 6.60 -1.94 -1.70
CA ALA A 75 6.92 -2.53 -3.00
C ALA A 75 7.72 -3.84 -2.85
N ASP A 76 8.70 -3.86 -1.97
CA ASP A 76 9.50 -5.06 -1.73
C ASP A 76 8.65 -6.19 -1.15
N ILE A 77 7.77 -5.87 -0.19
CA ILE A 77 6.88 -6.86 0.42
C ILE A 77 5.90 -7.42 -0.61
N THR A 78 5.29 -6.57 -1.43
CA THR A 78 4.27 -7.02 -2.39
C THR A 78 4.84 -7.91 -3.49
N LYS A 79 6.13 -7.82 -3.78
CA LYS A 79 6.78 -8.72 -4.74
C LYS A 79 6.86 -10.17 -4.24
N SER A 80 6.68 -10.39 -2.94
CA SER A 80 6.88 -11.70 -2.29
C SER A 80 5.59 -12.32 -1.80
N LEU A 81 4.44 -11.83 -2.20
CA LEU A 81 3.15 -12.33 -1.70
C LEU A 81 2.85 -13.70 -2.29
N PRO A 82 2.74 -14.76 -1.47
CA PRO A 82 2.64 -16.13 -1.98
C PRO A 82 1.23 -16.58 -2.37
N ALA A 83 0.20 -15.92 -1.85
CA ALA A 83 -1.19 -16.32 -2.09
C ALA A 83 -1.89 -15.38 -3.06
N ALA A 84 -3.01 -15.84 -3.65
CA ALA A 84 -3.78 -15.04 -4.60
C ALA A 84 -4.42 -13.83 -3.96
N LYS A 85 -4.76 -13.89 -2.67
CA LYS A 85 -5.37 -12.80 -1.92
C LYS A 85 -4.51 -12.37 -0.75
N THR A 86 -4.56 -11.09 -0.47
CA THR A 86 -3.79 -10.47 0.62
C THR A 86 -4.71 -9.61 1.47
N TYR A 87 -4.51 -9.67 2.78
CA TYR A 87 -5.23 -8.85 3.75
C TYR A 87 -4.31 -7.79 4.30
N LEU A 88 -4.80 -6.55 4.32
CA LEU A 88 -4.14 -5.43 4.97
C LEU A 88 -4.96 -5.02 6.18
N SER A 89 -4.33 -4.93 7.34
CA SER A 89 -4.99 -4.53 8.58
C SER A 89 -4.11 -3.57 9.35
N THR A 90 -4.67 -2.49 9.82
CA THR A 90 -3.93 -1.51 10.63
C THR A 90 -4.39 -1.56 12.07
N ASP A 91 -3.42 -1.41 12.99
CA ASP A 91 -3.67 -1.34 14.43
C ASP A 91 -2.65 -0.39 15.04
N GLY A 92 -3.15 0.72 15.57
CA GLY A 92 -2.27 1.75 16.13
C GLY A 92 -1.33 2.31 15.05
N SER A 93 -0.03 2.12 15.26
CA SER A 93 1.01 2.64 14.36
C SER A 93 1.60 1.59 13.43
N THR A 94 0.95 0.43 13.30
CA THR A 94 1.46 -0.67 12.46
C THR A 94 0.43 -1.13 11.46
N MET A 95 0.92 -1.67 10.35
CA MET A 95 0.11 -2.37 9.35
C MET A 95 0.61 -3.82 9.24
N THR A 96 -0.33 -4.76 9.28
CA THR A 96 -0.06 -6.17 9.08
C THR A 96 -0.54 -6.57 7.69
N ILE A 97 0.33 -7.27 6.96
CA ILE A 97 0.05 -7.76 5.61
C ILE A 97 0.08 -9.28 5.69
N THR A 98 -1.05 -9.93 5.42
CA THR A 98 -1.16 -11.37 5.49
C THR A 98 -1.51 -11.94 4.11
N SER A 99 -0.70 -12.88 3.64
CA SER A 99 -0.91 -13.55 2.35
C SER A 99 -0.61 -15.04 2.54
N GLY A 100 -1.66 -15.87 2.51
CA GLY A 100 -1.52 -17.29 2.83
C GLY A 100 -0.98 -17.49 4.24
N LYS A 101 0.16 -18.17 4.35
CA LYS A 101 0.82 -18.41 5.64
C LYS A 101 1.88 -17.38 6.00
N SER A 102 2.09 -16.39 5.13
CA SER A 102 3.09 -15.34 5.33
C SER A 102 2.45 -14.11 5.95
N THR A 103 3.13 -13.54 6.94
CA THR A 103 2.70 -12.32 7.60
C THR A 103 3.87 -11.35 7.67
N PHE A 104 3.61 -10.12 7.25
CA PHE A 104 4.58 -9.01 7.30
C PHE A 104 3.99 -7.90 8.15
N THR A 105 4.82 -7.27 8.96
CA THR A 105 4.40 -6.11 9.77
C THR A 105 5.29 -4.94 9.45
N MET A 106 4.69 -3.77 9.22
CA MET A 106 5.45 -2.56 8.95
C MET A 106 4.89 -1.38 9.74
N GLN A 107 5.76 -0.42 10.01
CA GLN A 107 5.37 0.79 10.71
C GLN A 107 4.65 1.75 9.76
N LEU A 108 3.63 2.43 10.27
CA LEU A 108 2.99 3.55 9.57
C LEU A 108 3.85 4.80 9.72
N MET A 109 3.80 5.65 8.73
CA MET A 109 4.49 6.95 8.78
C MET A 109 3.71 7.96 9.59
#